data_d05e2a564bbf5458ad4c3ceee240609d
#
_entry.id   d05e2a564bbf5458ad4c3ceee240609d
#
_cell.length_a   1.000
_cell.length_b   1.000
_cell.length_c   1.000
_cell.angle_alpha   90.00
_cell.angle_beta   90.00
_cell.angle_gamma   90.00
#
_symmetry.space_group_name_H-M   'P 1'
#
loop_
_entity.id
_entity.type
_entity.pdbx_description
1 polymer ?
#
loop_
_entity_poly.entity_id
_entity_poly.type
_entity_poly.pdbx_seq_one_letter_code
_entity_poly.pdbx_strand_id
1 'polypeptide(L)' 'TVYTGDKIPAWRGNLFVGALAGQMLVRLQLDGERIVREERLLEGALGRIRDVRNGPDGLLYLLIDSPRGRIVRLEPL' A
#
# COMPACT_ATOMS: atom_id res chain seq x y z
N THR A 1 2.60 6.46 3.00
CA THR A 1 3.34 6.66 1.75
C THR A 1 2.40 7.06 0.61
N VAL A 2 2.75 8.10 -0.09
CA VAL A 2 2.06 8.47 -1.33
C VAL A 2 2.68 7.68 -2.48
N TYR A 3 1.85 7.00 -3.27
CA TYR A 3 2.35 6.27 -4.42
C TYR A 3 2.73 7.26 -5.54
N THR A 4 3.98 7.22 -5.97
CA THR A 4 4.51 8.12 -6.99
C THR A 4 4.94 7.40 -8.26
N GLY A 5 4.80 6.08 -8.31
CA GLY A 5 5.17 5.29 -9.47
C GLY A 5 4.24 5.47 -10.65
N ASP A 6 4.58 4.84 -11.76
CA ASP A 6 3.84 4.94 -13.01
C ASP A 6 3.26 3.60 -13.49
N LYS A 7 3.56 2.51 -12.80
CA LYS A 7 3.13 1.17 -13.22
C LYS A 7 1.68 0.86 -12.84
N ILE A 8 1.13 1.59 -11.86
CA ILE A 8 -0.27 1.48 -11.47
C ILE A 8 -0.88 2.87 -11.56
N PRO A 9 -1.23 3.35 -12.77
CA PRO A 9 -1.65 4.74 -12.96
C PRO A 9 -2.86 5.17 -12.13
N ALA A 10 -3.81 4.27 -11.90
CA ALA A 10 -5.00 4.56 -11.12
C ALA A 10 -4.69 4.88 -9.64
N TRP A 11 -3.52 4.49 -9.16
CA TRP A 11 -3.13 4.70 -7.77
C TRP A 11 -2.16 5.87 -7.57
N ARG A 12 -1.72 6.48 -8.65
CA ARG A 12 -0.76 7.58 -8.56
C ARG A 12 -1.34 8.74 -7.77
N GLY A 13 -0.57 9.21 -6.80
CA GLY A 13 -1.00 10.29 -5.92
C GLY A 13 -1.88 9.84 -4.75
N ASN A 14 -2.26 8.58 -4.68
CA ASN A 14 -3.03 8.05 -3.55
C ASN A 14 -2.10 7.77 -2.37
N LEU A 15 -2.65 7.89 -1.16
CA LEU A 15 -1.93 7.60 0.08
C LEU A 15 -2.17 6.14 0.48
N PHE A 16 -1.11 5.44 0.81
CA PHE A 16 -1.18 4.05 1.26
C PHE A 16 -0.69 3.92 2.69
N VAL A 17 -1.49 3.26 3.52
CA VAL A 17 -1.20 3.05 4.94
C VAL A 17 -1.27 1.56 5.23
N GLY A 18 -0.17 1.01 5.74
CA GLY A 18 -0.14 -0.36 6.23
C GLY A 18 -0.66 -0.41 7.67
N ALA A 19 -1.55 -1.36 7.96
CA ALA A 19 -2.08 -1.56 9.29
C ALA A 19 -1.49 -2.81 9.91
N LEU A 20 -0.89 -2.66 11.11
CA LEU A 20 -0.36 -3.79 11.87
C LEU A 20 -1.49 -4.59 12.51
N ALA A 21 -2.28 -3.93 13.37
CA ALA A 21 -3.37 -4.61 14.07
C ALA A 21 -4.48 -5.04 13.13
N GLY A 22 -4.81 -4.21 12.13
CA GLY A 22 -5.85 -4.51 11.16
C GLY A 22 -5.44 -5.50 10.08
N GLN A 23 -4.15 -5.76 9.92
CA GLN A 23 -3.61 -6.70 8.94
C GLN A 23 -4.11 -6.41 7.52
N MET A 24 -4.07 -5.15 7.12
CA MET A 24 -4.58 -4.71 5.82
C MET A 24 -3.76 -3.57 5.25
N LEU A 25 -3.94 -3.32 3.95
CA LEU A 25 -3.44 -2.14 3.28
C LEU A 25 -4.63 -1.21 3.02
N VAL A 26 -4.51 0.04 3.40
CA VAL A 26 -5.57 1.03 3.17
C VAL A 26 -5.12 2.00 2.10
N ARG A 27 -5.92 2.15 1.05
CA ARG A 27 -5.72 3.13 0.00
C ARG A 27 -6.66 4.31 0.23
N LEU A 28 -6.09 5.50 0.30
CA LEU A 28 -6.84 6.73 0.46
C LEU A 28 -6.71 7.57 -0.81
N GLN A 29 -7.83 7.83 -1.45
CA GLN A 29 -7.87 8.72 -2.59
C GLN A 29 -8.09 10.14 -2.09
N LEU A 30 -7.20 11.05 -2.50
CA LEU A 30 -7.20 12.43 -2.03
C LEU A 30 -7.66 13.37 -3.14
N ASP A 31 -8.41 14.40 -2.73
CA ASP A 31 -8.70 15.57 -3.57
C ASP A 31 -8.17 16.79 -2.80
N GLY A 32 -6.94 17.22 -3.17
CA GLY A 32 -6.20 18.17 -2.37
C GLY A 32 -5.88 17.57 -1.00
N GLU A 33 -6.39 18.18 0.08
CA GLU A 33 -6.20 17.68 1.44
C GLU A 33 -7.37 16.82 1.93
N ARG A 34 -8.39 16.63 1.09
CA ARG A 34 -9.59 15.87 1.47
C ARG A 34 -9.46 14.42 1.07
N ILE A 35 -9.84 13.52 1.98
CA ILE A 35 -9.99 12.10 1.66
C ILE A 35 -11.38 11.92 1.06
N VAL A 36 -11.44 11.56 -0.23
CA VAL A 36 -12.71 11.37 -0.94
C VAL A 36 -13.10 9.91 -1.07
N ARG A 37 -12.16 9.01 -0.84
CA ARG A 37 -12.41 7.56 -0.91
C ARG A 37 -11.43 6.80 -0.07
N GLU A 38 -11.92 5.76 0.61
CA GLU A 38 -11.10 4.81 1.35
C GLU A 38 -11.36 3.42 0.82
N GLU A 39 -10.30 2.66 0.57
CA GLU A 39 -10.40 1.28 0.13
C GLU A 39 -9.49 0.41 0.97
N ARG A 40 -10.03 -0.67 1.52
CA ARG A 40 -9.28 -1.64 2.32
C ARG A 40 -8.89 -2.80 1.43
N LEU A 41 -7.59 -3.05 1.34
CA LEU A 41 -7.02 -4.05 0.48
C LEU A 41 -6.31 -5.12 1.31
N LEU A 42 -6.30 -6.35 0.81
CA LEU A 42 -5.54 -7.44 1.39
C LEU A 42 -5.87 -7.71 2.87
N GLU A 43 -7.13 -7.54 3.27
CA GLU A 43 -7.55 -7.79 4.64
C GLU A 43 -7.25 -9.23 5.05
N GLY A 44 -6.34 -9.39 6.03
CA GLY A 44 -5.93 -10.69 6.53
C GLY A 44 -5.11 -11.56 5.57
N ALA A 45 -4.88 -11.11 4.33
CA ALA A 45 -4.24 -11.93 3.31
C ALA A 45 -2.74 -12.10 3.52
N LEU A 46 -2.06 -11.05 3.98
CA LEU A 46 -0.61 -11.03 4.13
C LEU A 46 -0.16 -10.93 5.58
N GLY A 47 -1.09 -10.74 6.51
CA GLY A 47 -0.77 -10.49 7.90
C GLY A 47 -0.50 -9.01 8.17
N ARG A 48 0.32 -8.74 9.18
CA ARG A 48 0.57 -7.38 9.65
C ARG A 48 1.51 -6.65 8.70
N ILE A 49 1.06 -5.53 8.15
CA ILE A 49 1.85 -4.72 7.22
C ILE A 49 2.58 -3.64 8.01
N ARG A 50 3.89 -3.74 8.07
CA ARG A 50 4.75 -2.88 8.87
C ARG A 50 5.08 -1.58 8.17
N ASP A 51 5.27 -1.60 6.87
CA ASP A 51 5.67 -0.42 6.11
C ASP A 51 5.24 -0.57 4.65
N VAL A 52 5.07 0.56 3.99
CA VAL A 52 4.72 0.64 2.57
C VAL A 52 5.70 1.59 1.91
N ARG A 53 6.34 1.16 0.82
CA ARG A 53 7.35 1.97 0.13
C ARG A 53 7.19 1.96 -1.38
N ASN A 54 7.54 3.08 -2.00
CA ASN A 54 7.70 3.13 -3.44
C ASN A 54 9.01 2.44 -3.83
N GLY A 55 8.94 1.54 -4.79
CA GLY A 55 10.12 0.91 -5.35
C GLY A 55 10.67 1.67 -6.54
N PRO A 56 11.94 1.42 -6.91
CA PRO A 56 12.56 2.07 -8.07
C PRO A 56 11.97 1.61 -9.41
N ASP A 57 11.23 0.51 -9.41
CA ASP A 57 10.58 -0.04 -10.59
C ASP A 57 9.18 0.55 -10.83
N GLY A 58 8.74 1.53 -10.04
CA GLY A 58 7.42 2.15 -10.18
C GLY A 58 6.29 1.37 -9.52
N LEU A 59 6.60 0.41 -8.68
CA LEU A 59 5.63 -0.43 -7.97
C LEU A 59 5.65 -0.13 -6.47
N LEU A 60 4.64 -0.64 -5.74
CA LEU A 60 4.59 -0.54 -4.29
C LEU A 60 5.13 -1.82 -3.66
N TYR A 61 5.91 -1.63 -2.59
CA TYR A 61 6.47 -2.71 -1.79
C TYR A 61 5.93 -2.65 -0.39
N LEU A 62 5.53 -3.80 0.12
CA LEU A 62 5.01 -3.96 1.48
C LEU A 62 5.99 -4.75 2.31
N LEU A 63 6.32 -4.25 3.50
CA LEU A 63 7.11 -4.99 4.48
C LEU A 63 6.14 -5.68 5.43
N ILE A 64 6.21 -7.00 5.48
CA ILE A 64 5.33 -7.81 6.31
C ILE A 64 6.03 -8.10 7.63
N ASP A 65 5.33 -7.80 8.73
CA ASP A 65 5.80 -8.07 10.08
C ASP A 65 5.58 -9.54 10.41
N SER A 66 6.58 -10.36 10.15
CA SER A 66 6.56 -11.78 10.43
C SER A 66 7.92 -12.22 10.96
N PRO A 67 8.01 -13.39 11.65
CA PRO A 67 9.29 -13.87 12.20
C PRO A 67 10.41 -14.00 11.17
N ARG A 68 10.08 -14.27 9.92
CA ARG A 68 11.07 -14.40 8.84
C ARG A 68 11.30 -13.13 8.05
N GLY A 69 10.44 -12.12 8.26
CA GLY A 69 10.42 -10.95 7.42
C GLY A 69 10.05 -11.27 5.99
N ARG A 70 9.18 -10.48 5.39
CA ARG A 70 8.74 -10.71 4.02
C ARG A 70 8.53 -9.38 3.33
N ILE A 71 8.97 -9.31 2.06
CA ILE A 71 8.72 -8.16 1.22
C ILE A 71 7.82 -8.61 0.08
N VAL A 72 6.70 -7.93 -0.08
CA VAL A 72 5.71 -8.21 -1.12
C VAL A 72 5.63 -7.04 -2.08
N ARG A 73 5.72 -7.33 -3.37
CA ARG A 73 5.57 -6.33 -4.41
C ARG A 73 4.18 -6.40 -5.00
N LEU A 74 3.51 -5.24 -5.12
CA LEU A 74 2.21 -5.15 -5.78
C LEU A 74 2.40 -4.82 -7.25
N GLU A 75 1.88 -5.67 -8.12
CA GLU A 75 1.95 -5.50 -9.56
C GLU A 75 0.54 -5.32 -10.14
N PRO A 76 0.39 -4.56 -11.24
CA PRO A 76 -0.89 -4.52 -11.95
C PRO A 76 -1.18 -5.87 -12.59
N LEU A 77 -2.45 -6.17 -12.73
CA LEU A 77 -2.90 -7.39 -13.40
C LEU A 77 -2.66 -7.34 -14.91
#